data_d264547bd197e056e8a7d7112e5d479c
#
_entry.id   d264547bd197e056e8a7d7112e5d479c
#
_cell.length_a   1.000
_cell.length_b   1.000
_cell.length_c   1.000
_cell.angle_alpha   90.00
_cell.angle_beta   90.00
_cell.angle_gamma   90.00
#
_symmetry.space_group_name_H-M   'P 1'
#
loop_
_entity.id
_entity.type
_entity.pdbx_description
1 polymer ?
#
loop_
_entity_poly.entity_id
_entity_poly.type
_entity_poly.pdbx_seq_one_letter_code
_entity_poly.pdbx_strand_id
1 'polypeptide(L)'
;MIYHLLSPAFSWRQYLLVVAGMLVLSGIGCSRPYEDSFSRARPPVFKAAGRVTWNGSPASGALVTLHSKSHNVAASGQADADGQFALTTWRLGDGAVAGEHAVSIEATVITGYTSDGLPIEVNDMPPKYQNPETSRLTAVISDSDANVLSFDVTGPHKISEKSSTP
;
A
#
# COMPACT_ATOMS: atom_id res chain seq x y z
N MET A 1 45.65 -35.73 58.09
CA MET A 1 45.63 -35.36 56.67
C MET A 1 44.42 -34.53 56.51
N ILE A 2 44.60 -33.19 56.57
CA ILE A 2 43.50 -32.20 56.70
C ILE A 2 43.41 -31.43 55.36
N TYR A 3 42.34 -31.62 54.61
CA TYR A 3 42.06 -30.82 53.43
C TYR A 3 41.31 -29.57 53.86
N HIS A 4 41.99 -28.41 53.76
CA HIS A 4 41.35 -27.11 53.87
C HIS A 4 40.71 -26.76 52.52
N LEU A 5 39.39 -26.84 52.49
CA LEU A 5 38.58 -26.26 51.36
C LEU A 5 38.45 -24.73 51.58
N LEU A 6 39.21 -23.97 50.83
CA LEU A 6 39.04 -22.53 50.70
C LEU A 6 37.80 -22.26 49.83
N SER A 7 36.72 -21.84 50.45
CA SER A 7 35.55 -21.29 49.79
C SER A 7 35.84 -19.83 49.42
N PRO A 8 35.83 -19.43 48.16
CA PRO A 8 35.90 -18.04 47.82
C PRO A 8 34.55 -17.38 48.14
N ALA A 9 34.54 -16.53 49.16
CA ALA A 9 33.42 -15.66 49.46
C ALA A 9 33.22 -14.66 48.28
N PHE A 10 32.46 -15.11 47.31
CA PHE A 10 32.08 -14.26 46.17
C PHE A 10 31.06 -13.24 46.65
N SER A 11 31.47 -11.96 46.74
CA SER A 11 30.63 -10.91 47.33
C SER A 11 29.48 -10.57 46.42
N TRP A 12 28.27 -10.48 46.94
CA TRP A 12 27.03 -10.08 46.24
C TRP A 12 27.19 -8.81 45.39
N ARG A 13 28.08 -7.90 45.80
CA ARG A 13 28.40 -6.68 45.05
C ARG A 13 29.01 -6.96 43.67
N GLN A 14 29.79 -8.06 43.54
CA GLN A 14 30.37 -8.48 42.25
C GLN A 14 29.29 -9.05 41.30
N TYR A 15 28.31 -9.77 41.85
CA TYR A 15 27.16 -10.27 41.06
C TYR A 15 26.31 -9.11 40.48
N LEU A 16 26.04 -8.07 41.29
CA LEU A 16 25.28 -6.88 40.84
C LEU A 16 26.00 -6.12 39.75
N LEU A 17 27.31 -6.02 39.76
CA LEU A 17 28.07 -5.33 38.72
C LEU A 17 28.11 -6.13 37.40
N VAL A 18 28.17 -7.45 37.46
CA VAL A 18 28.12 -8.31 36.26
C VAL A 18 26.73 -8.30 35.63
N VAL A 19 25.66 -8.36 36.43
CA VAL A 19 24.27 -8.28 35.93
C VAL A 19 23.95 -6.91 35.37
N ALA A 20 24.41 -5.83 36.01
CA ALA A 20 24.25 -4.45 35.48
C ALA A 20 25.03 -4.24 34.18
N GLY A 21 26.23 -4.81 34.05
CA GLY A 21 27.01 -4.77 32.80
C GLY A 21 26.36 -5.53 31.64
N MET A 22 25.71 -6.68 31.94
CA MET A 22 25.03 -7.49 30.92
C MET A 22 23.72 -6.83 30.39
N LEU A 23 23.02 -6.05 31.23
CA LEU A 23 21.82 -5.33 30.86
C LEU A 23 22.10 -4.12 29.94
N VAL A 24 23.28 -3.52 30.01
CA VAL A 24 23.66 -2.37 29.17
C VAL A 24 24.05 -2.77 27.74
N LEU A 25 24.53 -4.01 27.52
CA LEU A 25 24.90 -4.50 26.19
C LEU A 25 23.70 -4.93 25.32
N SER A 26 22.50 -5.10 25.90
CA SER A 26 21.30 -5.56 25.18
C SER A 26 20.57 -4.41 24.42
N GLY A 27 20.98 -3.15 24.60
CA GLY A 27 20.25 -1.95 24.11
C GLY A 27 20.73 -1.37 22.78
N ILE A 28 21.79 -1.88 22.16
CA ILE A 28 22.34 -1.28 20.92
C ILE A 28 22.06 -2.20 19.71
N GLY A 29 20.82 -2.62 19.58
CA GLY A 29 20.29 -3.17 18.34
C GLY A 29 19.77 -2.05 17.44
N CYS A 30 20.65 -1.21 16.88
CA CYS A 30 20.28 -0.36 15.74
C CYS A 30 20.02 -1.27 14.55
N SER A 31 18.76 -1.68 14.35
CA SER A 31 18.31 -2.21 13.08
C SER A 31 18.35 -1.10 12.05
N ARG A 32 19.49 -0.91 11.38
CA ARG A 32 19.51 -0.10 10.16
C ARG A 32 18.57 -0.78 9.18
N PRO A 33 17.59 -0.07 8.60
CA PRO A 33 16.79 -0.64 7.53
C PRO A 33 17.77 -1.11 6.44
N TYR A 34 17.67 -2.39 6.09
CA TYR A 34 18.47 -2.95 5.00
C TYR A 34 18.00 -2.33 3.69
N GLU A 35 18.73 -1.34 3.21
CA GLU A 35 18.57 -0.80 1.85
C GLU A 35 19.38 -1.67 0.90
N ASP A 36 18.70 -2.56 0.19
CA ASP A 36 19.30 -3.30 -0.90
C ASP A 36 19.61 -2.38 -2.09
N SER A 37 20.45 -2.86 -3.02
CA SER A 37 20.81 -2.10 -4.23
C SER A 37 19.58 -1.81 -5.11
N PHE A 38 18.54 -2.62 -5.02
CA PHE A 38 17.28 -2.46 -5.73
C PHE A 38 16.45 -1.29 -5.18
N SER A 39 16.43 -1.11 -3.86
CA SER A 39 15.73 0.01 -3.20
C SER A 39 16.36 1.36 -3.54
N ARG A 40 17.69 1.42 -3.74
CA ARG A 40 18.41 2.65 -4.13
C ARG A 40 18.15 3.09 -5.57
N ALA A 41 17.79 2.16 -6.46
CA ALA A 41 17.49 2.45 -7.86
C ALA A 41 16.05 2.92 -8.09
N ARG A 42 15.19 2.93 -7.05
CA ARG A 42 13.79 3.35 -7.15
C ARG A 42 13.71 4.87 -7.31
N PRO A 43 12.87 5.37 -8.25
CA PRO A 43 12.59 6.79 -8.32
C PRO A 43 11.89 7.26 -7.02
N PRO A 44 12.10 8.52 -6.60
CA PRO A 44 11.40 9.09 -5.46
C PRO A 44 9.90 9.13 -5.70
N VAL A 45 9.13 8.96 -4.62
CA VAL A 45 7.67 9.05 -4.63
C VAL A 45 7.22 10.18 -3.72
N PHE A 46 6.09 10.80 -4.06
CA PHE A 46 5.50 11.93 -3.36
C PHE A 46 4.08 11.58 -2.95
N LYS A 47 3.69 11.95 -1.74
CA LYS A 47 2.37 11.65 -1.22
C LYS A 47 1.30 12.17 -2.15
N ALA A 48 0.34 11.31 -2.44
CA ALA A 48 -0.78 11.62 -3.30
C ALA A 48 -2.02 10.87 -2.81
N ALA A 49 -3.11 11.60 -2.70
CA ALA A 49 -4.39 11.08 -2.28
C ALA A 49 -5.49 11.73 -3.13
N GLY A 50 -6.69 11.20 -3.08
CA GLY A 50 -7.75 11.77 -3.87
C GLY A 50 -9.10 11.17 -3.57
N ARG A 51 -10.05 11.50 -4.45
CA ARG A 51 -11.41 10.99 -4.42
C ARG A 51 -11.83 10.50 -5.80
N VAL A 52 -12.56 9.40 -5.82
CA VAL A 52 -13.19 8.88 -7.02
C VAL A 52 -14.70 8.80 -6.82
N THR A 53 -15.44 9.29 -7.82
CA THR A 53 -16.91 9.22 -7.85
C THR A 53 -17.37 8.47 -9.08
N TRP A 54 -18.52 7.82 -9.01
CA TRP A 54 -19.18 7.14 -10.09
C TRP A 54 -20.62 7.63 -10.23
N ASN A 55 -20.93 8.28 -11.36
CA ASN A 55 -22.20 8.97 -11.58
C ASN A 55 -22.54 9.95 -10.43
N GLY A 56 -21.53 10.65 -9.90
CA GLY A 56 -21.68 11.63 -8.82
C GLY A 56 -21.73 11.03 -7.40
N SER A 57 -21.78 9.69 -7.25
CA SER A 57 -21.73 9.02 -5.95
C SER A 57 -20.31 8.50 -5.64
N PRO A 58 -19.90 8.36 -4.37
CA PRO A 58 -18.62 7.76 -4.03
C PRO A 58 -18.47 6.38 -4.66
N ALA A 59 -17.35 6.13 -5.35
CA ALA A 59 -17.03 4.83 -5.94
C ALA A 59 -16.33 3.94 -4.90
N SER A 60 -17.07 3.52 -3.87
CA SER A 60 -16.54 2.69 -2.79
C SER A 60 -15.94 1.38 -3.30
N GLY A 61 -14.74 1.04 -2.79
CA GLY A 61 -14.02 -0.18 -3.17
C GLY A 61 -13.33 -0.11 -4.53
N ALA A 62 -13.48 0.99 -5.29
CA ALA A 62 -12.80 1.14 -6.57
C ALA A 62 -11.27 1.18 -6.39
N LEU A 63 -10.55 0.44 -7.22
CA LEU A 63 -9.10 0.47 -7.30
C LEU A 63 -8.68 1.49 -8.36
N VAL A 64 -8.01 2.55 -7.94
CA VAL A 64 -7.43 3.57 -8.81
C VAL A 64 -5.97 3.24 -9.03
N THR A 65 -5.53 3.11 -10.28
CA THR A 65 -4.14 2.84 -10.62
C THR A 65 -3.59 3.91 -11.56
N LEU A 66 -2.49 4.52 -11.15
CA LEU A 66 -1.72 5.50 -11.92
C LEU A 66 -0.53 4.82 -12.57
N HIS A 67 -0.47 4.84 -13.90
CA HIS A 67 0.62 4.27 -14.69
C HIS A 67 1.55 5.40 -15.14
N SER A 68 2.77 5.42 -14.63
CA SER A 68 3.73 6.47 -14.98
C SER A 68 4.11 6.40 -16.46
N LYS A 69 4.09 7.55 -17.15
CA LYS A 69 4.54 7.65 -18.53
C LYS A 69 6.06 7.70 -18.69
N SER A 70 6.77 8.12 -17.64
CA SER A 70 8.23 8.30 -17.67
C SER A 70 9.00 7.15 -17.03
N HIS A 71 8.35 6.38 -16.16
CA HIS A 71 8.95 5.26 -15.44
C HIS A 71 8.06 4.03 -15.61
N ASN A 72 8.66 2.85 -15.68
CA ASN A 72 7.90 1.60 -15.71
C ASN A 72 7.43 1.22 -14.28
N VAL A 73 6.60 2.08 -13.71
CA VAL A 73 6.11 1.99 -12.32
C VAL A 73 4.64 2.38 -12.29
N ALA A 74 3.87 1.68 -11.48
CA ALA A 74 2.49 2.03 -11.18
C ALA A 74 2.30 2.30 -9.68
N ALA A 75 1.38 3.20 -9.36
CA ALA A 75 0.90 3.47 -8.02
C ALA A 75 -0.58 3.14 -7.94
N SER A 76 -1.03 2.47 -6.90
CA SER A 76 -2.45 2.13 -6.74
C SER A 76 -3.00 2.52 -5.37
N GLY A 77 -4.31 2.77 -5.31
CA GLY A 77 -5.02 3.04 -4.08
C GLY A 77 -6.47 2.56 -4.18
N GLN A 78 -6.95 1.91 -3.13
CA GLN A 78 -8.34 1.48 -3.04
C GLN A 78 -9.17 2.56 -2.35
N ALA A 79 -10.33 2.88 -2.95
CA ALA A 79 -11.26 3.84 -2.42
C ALA A 79 -12.02 3.28 -1.21
N ASP A 80 -12.15 4.08 -0.18
CA ASP A 80 -12.98 3.81 0.99
C ASP A 80 -14.49 4.03 0.71
N ALA A 81 -15.31 3.97 1.77
CA ALA A 81 -16.76 4.17 1.66
C ALA A 81 -17.15 5.57 1.14
N ASP A 82 -16.32 6.57 1.36
CA ASP A 82 -16.51 7.94 0.90
C ASP A 82 -15.87 8.21 -0.48
N GLY A 83 -15.31 7.18 -1.09
CA GLY A 83 -14.59 7.24 -2.36
C GLY A 83 -13.19 7.84 -2.23
N GLN A 84 -12.65 8.01 -1.02
CA GLN A 84 -11.32 8.54 -0.80
C GLN A 84 -10.27 7.44 -0.92
N PHE A 85 -9.11 7.76 -1.50
CA PHE A 85 -8.00 6.83 -1.65
C PHE A 85 -6.67 7.53 -1.39
N ALA A 86 -5.68 6.74 -0.97
CA ALA A 86 -4.28 7.14 -0.89
C ALA A 86 -3.44 6.20 -1.76
N LEU A 87 -2.52 6.78 -2.53
CA LEU A 87 -1.69 6.01 -3.45
C LEU A 87 -0.54 5.32 -2.73
N THR A 88 -0.18 4.16 -3.24
CA THR A 88 0.90 3.29 -2.78
C THR A 88 1.72 2.83 -3.97
N THR A 89 3.03 3.00 -3.91
CA THR A 89 3.98 2.50 -4.93
C THR A 89 4.88 1.42 -4.35
N TRP A 90 5.65 1.74 -3.31
CA TRP A 90 6.62 0.83 -2.67
C TRP A 90 6.23 0.47 -1.24
N ARG A 91 5.64 1.41 -0.51
CA ARG A 91 5.21 1.28 0.88
C ARG A 91 3.83 1.90 1.03
N LEU A 92 3.03 1.35 1.92
CA LEU A 92 1.66 1.80 2.14
C LEU A 92 1.59 3.33 2.32
N GLY A 93 0.82 3.98 1.43
CA GLY A 93 0.56 5.41 1.47
C GLY A 93 1.78 6.29 1.15
N ASP A 94 2.80 5.76 0.48
CA ASP A 94 3.98 6.53 0.09
C ASP A 94 3.77 7.43 -1.14
N GLY A 95 2.67 7.21 -1.88
CA GLY A 95 2.26 8.04 -3.00
C GLY A 95 2.68 7.48 -4.36
N ALA A 96 3.05 8.37 -5.29
CA ALA A 96 3.42 8.03 -6.66
C ALA A 96 4.67 8.80 -7.11
N VAL A 97 5.34 8.32 -8.16
CA VAL A 97 6.48 9.03 -8.77
C VAL A 97 6.01 10.35 -9.40
N ALA A 98 6.87 11.36 -9.42
CA ALA A 98 6.55 12.63 -10.08
C ALA A 98 6.38 12.47 -11.59
N GLY A 99 5.53 13.31 -12.21
CA GLY A 99 5.30 13.35 -13.64
C GLY A 99 3.89 13.02 -14.05
N GLU A 100 3.69 12.81 -15.35
CA GLU A 100 2.40 12.46 -15.92
C GLU A 100 2.10 10.96 -15.81
N HIS A 101 0.82 10.65 -15.54
CA HIS A 101 0.31 9.30 -15.43
C HIS A 101 -0.95 9.13 -16.28
N ALA A 102 -1.07 7.97 -16.91
CA ALA A 102 -2.36 7.47 -17.39
C ALA A 102 -3.04 6.73 -16.23
N VAL A 103 -4.37 6.82 -16.16
CA VAL A 103 -5.11 6.28 -14.99
C VAL A 103 -6.07 5.20 -15.46
N SER A 104 -6.10 4.07 -14.76
CA SER A 104 -7.16 3.07 -14.84
C SER A 104 -7.93 2.98 -13.53
N ILE A 105 -9.20 2.64 -13.63
CA ILE A 105 -10.08 2.46 -12.47
C ILE A 105 -10.87 1.17 -12.64
N GLU A 106 -10.85 0.34 -11.61
CA GLU A 106 -11.54 -0.95 -11.56
C GLU A 106 -12.45 -1.00 -10.34
N ALA A 107 -13.56 -1.72 -10.45
CA ALA A 107 -14.47 -1.95 -9.33
C ALA A 107 -14.91 -3.41 -9.34
N THR A 108 -14.16 -4.24 -8.63
CA THR A 108 -14.44 -5.67 -8.55
C THR A 108 -15.49 -5.95 -7.48
N VAL A 109 -16.51 -6.72 -7.85
CA VAL A 109 -17.57 -7.17 -6.96
C VAL A 109 -17.75 -8.69 -7.06
N ILE A 110 -18.10 -9.32 -5.94
CA ILE A 110 -18.41 -10.75 -5.89
C ILE A 110 -19.86 -10.92 -6.28
N THR A 111 -20.13 -11.68 -7.36
CA THR A 111 -21.48 -11.94 -7.88
C THR A 111 -22.02 -13.33 -7.52
N GLY A 112 -21.22 -14.16 -6.89
CA GLY A 112 -21.59 -15.51 -6.48
C GLY A 112 -20.37 -16.34 -6.11
N TYR A 113 -20.59 -17.64 -5.98
CA TYR A 113 -19.54 -18.59 -5.69
C TYR A 113 -19.65 -19.79 -6.65
N THR A 114 -18.54 -20.38 -7.02
CA THR A 114 -18.48 -21.63 -7.78
C THR A 114 -18.91 -22.79 -6.89
N SER A 115 -19.14 -23.99 -7.50
CA SER A 115 -19.43 -25.23 -6.76
C SER A 115 -18.35 -25.59 -5.73
N ASP A 116 -17.13 -25.15 -5.96
CA ASP A 116 -15.96 -25.39 -5.10
C ASP A 116 -15.77 -24.30 -4.05
N GLY A 117 -16.72 -23.34 -3.94
CA GLY A 117 -16.71 -22.27 -2.96
C GLY A 117 -15.79 -21.08 -3.29
N LEU A 118 -15.27 -20.99 -4.50
CA LEU A 118 -14.46 -19.85 -4.94
C LEU A 118 -15.34 -18.67 -5.35
N PRO A 119 -14.98 -17.42 -5.00
CA PRO A 119 -15.75 -16.24 -5.38
C PRO A 119 -15.73 -16.03 -6.90
N ILE A 120 -16.89 -15.69 -7.45
CA ILE A 120 -17.03 -15.24 -8.84
C ILE A 120 -16.94 -13.72 -8.83
N GLU A 121 -15.79 -13.20 -9.25
CA GLU A 121 -15.51 -11.77 -9.31
C GLU A 121 -15.84 -11.20 -10.68
N VAL A 122 -16.49 -10.05 -10.70
CA VAL A 122 -16.80 -9.29 -11.91
C VAL A 122 -16.34 -7.86 -11.70
N ASN A 123 -15.61 -7.33 -12.69
CA ASN A 123 -15.31 -5.90 -12.70
C ASN A 123 -16.53 -5.14 -13.22
N ASP A 124 -17.20 -4.40 -12.34
CA ASP A 124 -18.43 -3.65 -12.60
C ASP A 124 -18.17 -2.30 -13.31
N MET A 125 -16.94 -1.80 -13.22
CA MET A 125 -16.53 -0.55 -13.86
C MET A 125 -16.70 -0.63 -15.40
N PRO A 126 -17.20 0.43 -16.06
CA PRO A 126 -17.26 0.45 -17.52
C PRO A 126 -15.91 0.16 -18.18
N PRO A 127 -15.85 -0.72 -19.20
CA PRO A 127 -14.59 -1.24 -19.75
C PRO A 127 -13.60 -0.17 -20.19
N LYS A 128 -14.08 1.00 -20.62
CA LYS A 128 -13.23 2.12 -21.02
C LYS A 128 -12.29 2.59 -19.92
N TYR A 129 -12.68 2.49 -18.63
CA TYR A 129 -11.87 2.94 -17.51
C TYR A 129 -10.89 1.89 -16.98
N GLN A 130 -11.10 0.62 -17.34
CA GLN A 130 -10.28 -0.50 -16.86
C GLN A 130 -8.88 -0.53 -17.51
N ASN A 131 -8.69 0.18 -18.61
CA ASN A 131 -7.42 0.25 -19.34
C ASN A 131 -6.93 1.71 -19.38
N PRO A 132 -5.67 1.99 -18.96
CA PRO A 132 -5.12 3.35 -18.97
C PRO A 132 -5.10 4.00 -20.36
N GLU A 133 -5.02 3.22 -21.43
CA GLU A 133 -5.02 3.76 -22.81
C GLU A 133 -6.41 4.22 -23.26
N THR A 134 -7.47 3.59 -22.79
CA THR A 134 -8.85 3.89 -23.19
C THR A 134 -9.59 4.80 -22.21
N SER A 135 -9.15 4.87 -20.96
CA SER A 135 -9.80 5.64 -19.89
C SER A 135 -9.83 7.13 -20.18
N ARG A 136 -8.80 7.65 -20.87
CA ARG A 136 -8.54 9.08 -21.09
C ARG A 136 -8.40 9.89 -19.80
N LEU A 137 -8.30 9.21 -18.66
CA LEU A 137 -8.01 9.83 -17.38
C LEU A 137 -6.50 10.02 -17.25
N THR A 138 -6.11 11.19 -16.80
CA THR A 138 -4.70 11.54 -16.57
C THR A 138 -4.54 12.18 -15.20
N ALA A 139 -3.36 12.02 -14.63
CA ALA A 139 -2.96 12.71 -13.42
C ALA A 139 -1.55 13.24 -13.58
N VAL A 140 -1.26 14.35 -12.92
CA VAL A 140 0.10 14.90 -12.81
C VAL A 140 0.47 14.90 -11.33
N ILE A 141 1.56 14.24 -11.00
CA ILE A 141 2.14 14.23 -9.65
C ILE A 141 3.30 15.22 -9.64
N SER A 142 3.19 16.22 -8.81
CA SER A 142 4.29 17.18 -8.56
C SER A 142 5.28 16.60 -7.55
N ASP A 143 6.48 17.13 -7.53
CA ASP A 143 7.54 16.83 -6.58
C ASP A 143 7.29 17.44 -5.19
N SER A 144 6.04 17.39 -4.75
CA SER A 144 5.58 17.88 -3.44
C SER A 144 4.65 16.86 -2.80
N ASP A 145 4.55 16.87 -1.46
CA ASP A 145 3.68 15.96 -0.70
C ASP A 145 2.23 16.45 -0.57
N ALA A 146 1.75 17.27 -1.50
CA ALA A 146 0.41 17.86 -1.48
C ALA A 146 -0.40 17.55 -2.76
N ASN A 147 -0.21 16.36 -3.35
CA ASN A 147 -0.94 15.97 -4.56
C ASN A 147 -2.35 15.50 -4.20
N VAL A 148 -3.35 16.26 -4.64
CA VAL A 148 -4.77 15.94 -4.45
C VAL A 148 -5.39 15.65 -5.82
N LEU A 149 -5.98 14.45 -5.96
CA LEU A 149 -6.55 13.94 -7.19
C LEU A 149 -8.07 13.85 -7.09
N SER A 150 -8.76 14.04 -8.22
CA SER A 150 -10.20 13.84 -8.29
C SER A 150 -10.55 13.19 -9.62
N PHE A 151 -11.28 12.08 -9.56
CA PHE A 151 -11.76 11.37 -10.74
C PHE A 151 -13.27 11.22 -10.65
N ASP A 152 -13.96 11.57 -11.72
CA ASP A 152 -15.39 11.30 -11.86
C ASP A 152 -15.60 10.39 -13.08
N VAL A 153 -16.12 9.20 -12.82
CA VAL A 153 -16.40 8.20 -13.84
C VAL A 153 -17.91 8.13 -14.08
N THR A 154 -18.27 7.90 -15.33
CA THR A 154 -19.68 7.86 -15.75
C THR A 154 -19.96 6.63 -16.60
N GLY A 155 -21.13 6.07 -16.44
CA GLY A 155 -21.58 4.94 -17.23
C GLY A 155 -22.38 3.94 -16.41
N PRO A 156 -23.00 2.97 -17.08
CA PRO A 156 -23.81 1.97 -16.42
C PRO A 156 -22.95 1.00 -15.60
N HIS A 157 -23.55 0.44 -14.57
CA HIS A 157 -23.01 -0.71 -13.86
C HIS A 157 -23.17 -1.96 -14.73
N LYS A 158 -22.11 -2.69 -14.97
CA LYS A 158 -22.13 -3.90 -15.78
C LYS A 158 -23.06 -4.99 -15.21
N ILE A 159 -23.19 -5.02 -13.87
CA ILE A 159 -24.04 -5.97 -13.17
C ILE A 159 -25.52 -5.65 -13.37
N SER A 160 -25.91 -4.36 -13.39
CA SER A 160 -27.29 -3.94 -13.60
C SER A 160 -27.79 -4.27 -15.01
N GLU A 161 -26.92 -4.24 -16.03
CA GLU A 161 -27.28 -4.64 -17.40
C GLU A 161 -27.62 -6.14 -17.50
N LYS A 162 -26.94 -7.02 -16.77
CA LYS A 162 -27.19 -8.46 -16.81
C LYS A 162 -28.50 -8.87 -16.11
N SER A 163 -28.99 -8.05 -15.19
CA SER A 163 -30.27 -8.28 -14.49
C SER A 163 -31.50 -7.81 -15.27
N SER A 164 -31.33 -7.02 -16.33
CA SER A 164 -32.42 -6.45 -17.14
C SER A 164 -32.71 -7.21 -18.44
N THR A 165 -32.06 -8.34 -18.69
CA THR A 165 -32.37 -9.20 -19.85
C THR A 165 -33.38 -10.27 -19.41
N PRO A 166 -34.64 -10.23 -19.93
CA PRO A 166 -35.69 -11.20 -19.61
C PRO A 166 -35.40 -12.59 -20.11
#